data_413c9828286aa1a89f3e88f2ef023cd8
#
_entry.id   413c9828286aa1a89f3e88f2ef023cd8
#
_cell.length_a   1.000
_cell.length_b   1.000
_cell.length_c   1.000
_cell.angle_alpha   90.00
_cell.angle_beta   90.00
_cell.angle_gamma   90.00
#
_symmetry.space_group_name_H-M   'P 1'
#
loop_
_entity.id
_entity.type
_entity.pdbx_description
1 polymer ?
#
loop_
_entity_poly.entity_id
_entity_poly.type
_entity_poly.pdbx_seq_one_letter_code
_entity_poly.pdbx_strand_id
1 'polypeptide(L)'
;PRFAEKGEEGQEKKLVLELKLIADVGLVGIPNAGKSSLLKAISNANPRIEGYPFTTLSPNLGILAVDDQRIVVADVPGLIEGASENKGLGIYFLRHVERTRVLIHVLDLAATNSLDQIIRQWEIVREEFAAYNENLLERPYIVVGNKIDLLDDEAIRVGLSDYMKIQQVPLIFTSALTGEGIDGLIGMIVDTVRDYPRPQGSTKLVSPTQ
;
A
#
# COMPACT_ATOMS: atom_id res chain seq x y z
N PRO A 1 -38.84 30.95 35.67
CA PRO A 1 -37.99 31.92 35.05
C PRO A 1 -38.08 31.75 33.53
N ARG A 2 -38.60 32.79 32.88
CA ARG A 2 -38.72 32.80 31.40
C ARG A 2 -37.57 33.64 30.83
N PHE A 3 -36.38 33.06 30.84
CA PHE A 3 -35.24 33.60 30.09
C PHE A 3 -34.96 32.67 28.94
N ALA A 4 -35.22 33.09 27.73
CA ALA A 4 -34.73 32.51 26.50
C ALA A 4 -33.57 33.39 26.02
N GLU A 5 -32.37 32.83 25.87
CA GLU A 5 -31.30 33.49 25.16
C GLU A 5 -31.65 33.62 23.67
N LYS A 6 -31.44 34.81 23.10
CA LYS A 6 -31.57 34.97 21.65
C LYS A 6 -30.48 34.17 20.97
N GLY A 7 -30.86 33.32 20.02
CA GLY A 7 -29.90 32.61 19.17
C GLY A 7 -29.00 33.58 18.41
N GLU A 8 -27.73 33.27 18.29
CA GLU A 8 -26.78 34.01 17.45
C GLU A 8 -27.06 33.72 15.96
N GLU A 9 -26.69 34.68 15.11
CA GLU A 9 -26.79 34.48 13.65
C GLU A 9 -25.88 33.34 13.20
N GLY A 10 -26.38 32.48 12.29
CA GLY A 10 -25.62 31.38 11.72
C GLY A 10 -24.39 31.91 10.96
N GLN A 11 -23.28 31.20 11.05
CA GLN A 11 -22.06 31.49 10.29
C GLN A 11 -21.95 30.56 9.10
N GLU A 12 -21.86 31.12 7.89
CA GLU A 12 -21.50 30.35 6.70
C GLU A 12 -19.97 30.29 6.58
N LYS A 13 -19.41 29.07 6.45
CA LYS A 13 -17.97 28.85 6.26
C LYS A 13 -17.75 27.92 5.06
N LYS A 14 -16.87 28.36 4.16
CA LYS A 14 -16.37 27.49 3.08
C LYS A 14 -15.24 26.62 3.63
N LEU A 15 -15.45 25.30 3.63
CA LEU A 15 -14.45 24.34 4.11
C LEU A 15 -13.80 23.67 2.91
N VAL A 16 -12.47 23.53 2.95
CA VAL A 16 -11.71 22.68 2.04
C VAL A 16 -11.35 21.42 2.80
N LEU A 17 -11.89 20.30 2.36
CA LEU A 17 -11.60 18.99 2.93
C LEU A 17 -10.53 18.29 2.10
N GLU A 18 -9.43 17.92 2.72
CA GLU A 18 -8.38 17.11 2.10
C GLU A 18 -8.42 15.69 2.65
N LEU A 19 -8.68 14.70 1.78
CA LEU A 19 -8.61 13.29 2.13
C LEU A 19 -7.14 12.84 2.07
N LYS A 20 -6.51 12.66 3.23
CA LYS A 20 -5.08 12.30 3.32
C LYS A 20 -4.79 10.80 3.20
N LEU A 21 -5.73 9.93 3.58
CA LEU A 21 -5.59 8.48 3.54
C LEU A 21 -6.60 7.86 2.59
N ILE A 22 -6.11 7.06 1.63
CA ILE A 22 -6.94 6.30 0.69
C ILE A 22 -7.10 4.86 1.19
N ALA A 23 -6.02 4.27 1.74
CA ALA A 23 -5.98 2.91 2.23
C ALA A 23 -5.05 2.77 3.43
N ASP A 24 -5.22 1.72 4.21
CA ASP A 24 -4.29 1.37 5.29
C ASP A 24 -3.03 0.73 4.73
N VAL A 25 -3.18 -0.11 3.70
CA VAL A 25 -2.10 -0.86 3.07
C VAL A 25 -2.08 -0.58 1.58
N GLY A 26 -0.89 -0.34 1.03
CA GLY A 26 -0.66 -0.21 -0.40
C GLY A 26 0.16 -1.38 -0.95
N LEU A 27 -0.36 -2.06 -1.98
CA LEU A 27 0.41 -3.06 -2.72
C LEU A 27 1.23 -2.37 -3.80
N VAL A 28 2.54 -2.58 -3.79
CA VAL A 28 3.48 -2.02 -4.75
C VAL A 28 4.33 -3.15 -5.37
N GLY A 29 4.93 -2.91 -6.52
CA GLY A 29 5.75 -3.89 -7.22
C GLY A 29 5.64 -3.76 -8.74
N ILE A 30 6.50 -4.47 -9.45
CA ILE A 30 6.55 -4.44 -10.92
C ILE A 30 5.22 -4.90 -11.54
N PRO A 31 4.95 -4.56 -12.81
CA PRO A 31 3.81 -5.11 -13.55
C PRO A 31 3.82 -6.64 -13.52
N ASN A 32 2.63 -7.24 -13.43
CA ASN A 32 2.41 -8.69 -13.41
C ASN A 32 2.98 -9.46 -12.20
N ALA A 33 3.49 -8.81 -11.17
CA ALA A 33 3.91 -9.46 -9.91
C ALA A 33 2.77 -10.16 -9.16
N GLY A 34 1.53 -9.96 -9.59
CA GLY A 34 0.36 -10.61 -9.01
C GLY A 34 -0.34 -9.80 -7.92
N LYS A 35 -0.11 -8.46 -7.85
CA LYS A 35 -0.73 -7.57 -6.86
C LYS A 35 -2.25 -7.68 -6.81
N SER A 36 -2.92 -7.62 -7.96
CA SER A 36 -4.39 -7.70 -8.04
C SER A 36 -4.91 -9.10 -7.66
N SER A 37 -4.14 -10.16 -7.98
CA SER A 37 -4.46 -11.52 -7.54
C SER A 37 -4.29 -11.68 -6.03
N LEU A 38 -3.22 -11.10 -5.48
CA LEU A 38 -2.96 -11.08 -4.05
C LEU A 38 -4.05 -10.29 -3.30
N LEU A 39 -4.45 -9.13 -3.85
CA LEU A 39 -5.57 -8.36 -3.30
C LEU A 39 -6.85 -9.18 -3.22
N LYS A 40 -7.16 -9.94 -4.26
CA LYS A 40 -8.33 -10.85 -4.27
C LYS A 40 -8.20 -11.97 -3.23
N ALA A 41 -7.01 -12.53 -3.08
CA ALA A 41 -6.76 -13.64 -2.15
C ALA A 41 -6.88 -13.22 -0.68
N ILE A 42 -6.46 -11.98 -0.32
CA ILE A 42 -6.55 -11.47 1.06
C ILE A 42 -7.85 -10.74 1.37
N SER A 43 -8.67 -10.42 0.38
CA SER A 43 -9.92 -9.67 0.58
C SER A 43 -11.10 -10.59 0.87
N ASN A 44 -11.92 -10.24 1.87
CA ASN A 44 -13.15 -10.97 2.22
C ASN A 44 -14.31 -10.70 1.23
N ALA A 45 -14.17 -9.72 0.35
CA ALA A 45 -15.14 -9.36 -0.68
C ALA A 45 -14.44 -9.06 -2.00
N ASN A 46 -15.15 -9.19 -3.11
CA ASN A 46 -14.60 -8.83 -4.42
C ASN A 46 -14.09 -7.38 -4.39
N PRO A 47 -12.83 -7.15 -4.80
CA PRO A 47 -12.28 -5.81 -4.90
C PRO A 47 -13.16 -4.92 -5.76
N ARG A 48 -13.39 -3.69 -5.31
CA ARG A 48 -14.16 -2.68 -6.05
C ARG A 48 -13.22 -1.66 -6.64
N ILE A 49 -13.48 -1.29 -7.88
CA ILE A 49 -12.86 -0.12 -8.51
C ILE A 49 -13.67 1.07 -8.01
N GLU A 50 -13.10 1.90 -7.17
CA GLU A 50 -13.74 3.15 -6.75
C GLU A 50 -13.09 4.32 -7.49
N GLY A 51 -13.91 5.04 -8.26
CA GLY A 51 -13.49 6.28 -8.91
C GLY A 51 -13.38 7.39 -7.87
N TYR A 52 -12.18 7.69 -7.42
CA TYR A 52 -11.97 8.88 -6.61
C TYR A 52 -11.90 10.12 -7.50
N PRO A 53 -12.62 11.20 -7.15
CA PRO A 53 -12.45 12.48 -7.81
C PRO A 53 -10.97 12.87 -7.79
N PHE A 54 -10.41 13.27 -8.92
CA PHE A 54 -9.01 13.67 -9.11
C PHE A 54 -7.98 12.54 -9.30
N THR A 55 -8.39 11.29 -9.56
CA THR A 55 -7.48 10.21 -9.93
C THR A 55 -7.68 9.80 -11.38
N THR A 56 -6.63 9.91 -12.19
CA THR A 56 -6.65 9.50 -13.61
C THR A 56 -6.66 7.96 -13.74
N LEU A 57 -6.17 7.27 -12.70
CA LEU A 57 -6.19 5.82 -12.54
C LEU A 57 -6.76 5.51 -11.16
N SER A 58 -7.91 4.86 -11.11
CA SER A 58 -8.55 4.45 -9.86
C SER A 58 -7.88 3.19 -9.33
N PRO A 59 -7.37 3.17 -8.08
CA PRO A 59 -6.84 1.96 -7.48
C PRO A 59 -7.96 0.93 -7.25
N ASN A 60 -7.64 -0.35 -7.38
CA ASN A 60 -8.54 -1.40 -6.93
C ASN A 60 -8.44 -1.49 -5.40
N LEU A 61 -9.56 -1.37 -4.72
CA LEU A 61 -9.61 -1.49 -3.28
C LEU A 61 -10.20 -2.82 -2.85
N GLY A 62 -9.55 -3.45 -1.87
CA GLY A 62 -10.08 -4.62 -1.16
C GLY A 62 -10.24 -4.31 0.32
N ILE A 63 -11.13 -5.03 0.98
CA ILE A 63 -11.32 -4.95 2.42
C ILE A 63 -10.90 -6.29 3.00
N LEU A 64 -9.89 -6.25 3.85
CA LEU A 64 -9.49 -7.36 4.71
C LEU A 64 -10.22 -7.17 6.05
N ALA A 65 -11.14 -8.10 6.37
CA ALA A 65 -11.85 -8.12 7.63
C ALA A 65 -11.32 -9.28 8.48
N VAL A 66 -10.72 -8.95 9.61
CA VAL A 66 -10.20 -9.92 10.60
C VAL A 66 -10.71 -9.49 11.96
N ASP A 67 -11.44 -10.37 12.63
CA ASP A 67 -12.16 -10.07 13.88
C ASP A 67 -13.03 -8.80 13.72
N ASP A 68 -12.83 -7.81 14.59
CA ASP A 68 -13.55 -6.53 14.54
C ASP A 68 -12.83 -5.45 13.72
N GLN A 69 -11.70 -5.79 13.07
CA GLN A 69 -10.90 -4.84 12.32
C GLN A 69 -11.23 -4.89 10.83
N ARG A 70 -11.31 -3.71 10.23
CA ARG A 70 -11.41 -3.54 8.78
C ARG A 70 -10.20 -2.78 8.27
N ILE A 71 -9.39 -3.44 7.46
CA ILE A 71 -8.18 -2.91 6.85
C ILE A 71 -8.45 -2.71 5.36
N VAL A 72 -8.31 -1.48 4.90
CA VAL A 72 -8.45 -1.16 3.47
C VAL A 72 -7.11 -1.38 2.80
N VAL A 73 -7.10 -2.24 1.78
CA VAL A 73 -5.91 -2.55 0.97
C VAL A 73 -6.12 -2.00 -0.44
N ALA A 74 -5.16 -1.25 -0.94
CA ALA A 74 -5.17 -0.70 -2.30
C ALA A 74 -4.16 -1.44 -3.19
N ASP A 75 -4.61 -1.95 -4.32
CA ASP A 75 -3.73 -2.30 -5.42
C ASP A 75 -3.40 -1.02 -6.18
N VAL A 76 -2.21 -0.52 -5.95
CA VAL A 76 -1.75 0.69 -6.60
C VAL A 76 -1.18 0.32 -7.96
N PRO A 77 -1.79 0.80 -9.09
CA PRO A 77 -1.38 0.39 -10.44
C PRO A 77 0.07 0.73 -10.70
N GLY A 78 0.79 -0.24 -11.16
CA GLY A 78 2.17 -0.44 -11.45
C GLY A 78 3.16 0.72 -11.47
N LEU A 79 4.28 0.48 -10.80
CA LEU A 79 5.54 1.14 -11.11
C LEU A 79 5.89 0.90 -12.58
N ILE A 80 6.08 1.96 -13.32
CA ILE A 80 6.74 1.93 -14.63
C ILE A 80 8.18 2.37 -14.34
N GLU A 81 9.14 1.58 -14.75
CA GLU A 81 10.56 1.94 -14.71
C GLU A 81 10.77 3.35 -15.29
N GLY A 82 11.40 4.25 -14.53
CA GLY A 82 11.51 5.66 -14.88
C GLY A 82 10.31 6.54 -14.52
N ALA A 83 9.49 6.12 -13.55
CA ALA A 83 8.34 6.88 -13.07
C ALA A 83 8.71 8.24 -12.47
N SER A 84 9.93 8.37 -11.92
CA SER A 84 10.49 9.62 -11.39
C SER A 84 10.91 10.61 -12.50
N GLU A 85 11.15 10.15 -13.73
CA GLU A 85 11.61 10.96 -14.85
C GLU A 85 10.49 11.69 -15.62
N ASN A 86 9.46 12.22 -14.95
CA ASN A 86 8.42 13.08 -15.55
C ASN A 86 7.53 12.46 -16.65
N LYS A 87 7.42 11.16 -16.76
CA LYS A 87 6.43 10.51 -17.62
C LYS A 87 5.10 10.35 -16.86
N GLY A 88 4.48 11.46 -16.53
CA GLY A 88 3.10 11.68 -16.01
C GLY A 88 2.41 10.61 -15.16
N LEU A 89 2.52 9.34 -15.50
CA LEU A 89 1.88 8.21 -14.80
C LEU A 89 2.56 7.85 -13.47
N GLY A 90 3.89 7.99 -13.36
CA GLY A 90 4.64 7.62 -12.16
C GLY A 90 4.35 8.52 -10.95
N ILE A 91 4.22 9.83 -11.16
CA ILE A 91 3.91 10.79 -10.08
C ILE A 91 2.52 10.52 -9.50
N TYR A 92 1.53 10.16 -10.34
CA TYR A 92 0.19 9.81 -9.86
C TYR A 92 0.20 8.55 -8.99
N PHE A 93 0.99 7.55 -9.39
CA PHE A 93 1.22 6.34 -8.61
C PHE A 93 1.79 6.67 -7.22
N LEU A 94 2.86 7.44 -7.15
CA LEU A 94 3.55 7.77 -5.90
C LEU A 94 2.66 8.59 -4.95
N ARG A 95 1.76 9.44 -5.48
CA ARG A 95 0.73 10.12 -4.69
C ARG A 95 -0.28 9.16 -4.03
N HIS A 96 -0.58 8.03 -4.68
CA HIS A 96 -1.43 7.00 -4.06
C HIS A 96 -0.67 6.25 -2.97
N VAL A 97 0.61 5.94 -3.21
CA VAL A 97 1.48 5.33 -2.20
C VAL A 97 1.63 6.22 -0.98
N GLU A 98 1.82 7.53 -1.14
CA GLU A 98 1.87 8.50 -0.03
C GLU A 98 0.63 8.46 0.88
N ARG A 99 -0.51 8.05 0.34
CA ARG A 99 -1.80 7.98 1.04
C ARG A 99 -2.08 6.63 1.68
N THR A 100 -1.05 5.80 1.87
CA THR A 100 -1.12 4.53 2.59
C THR A 100 -0.24 4.57 3.83
N ARG A 101 -0.50 3.72 4.82
CA ARG A 101 0.26 3.65 6.08
C ARG A 101 1.35 2.60 6.04
N VAL A 102 1.04 1.45 5.49
CA VAL A 102 1.90 0.28 5.37
C VAL A 102 2.07 -0.04 3.89
N LEU A 103 3.26 -0.45 3.50
CA LEU A 103 3.55 -0.86 2.13
C LEU A 103 3.83 -2.37 2.07
N ILE A 104 3.23 -3.03 1.09
CA ILE A 104 3.53 -4.42 0.76
C ILE A 104 4.15 -4.45 -0.63
N HIS A 105 5.41 -4.84 -0.70
CA HIS A 105 6.11 -4.99 -1.95
C HIS A 105 6.01 -6.42 -2.45
N VAL A 106 5.34 -6.58 -3.57
CA VAL A 106 5.12 -7.90 -4.20
C VAL A 106 6.20 -8.14 -5.24
N LEU A 107 7.03 -9.14 -5.00
CA LEU A 107 8.04 -9.66 -5.92
C LEU A 107 7.48 -10.81 -6.73
N ASP A 108 7.78 -10.84 -8.02
CA ASP A 108 7.46 -11.96 -8.91
C ASP A 108 8.57 -13.00 -8.89
N LEU A 109 8.36 -14.12 -8.19
CA LEU A 109 9.34 -15.20 -8.12
C LEU A 109 9.41 -16.03 -9.40
N ALA A 110 8.39 -15.96 -10.25
CA ALA A 110 8.32 -16.68 -11.51
C ALA A 110 8.86 -15.88 -12.71
N ALA A 111 9.22 -14.61 -12.52
CA ALA A 111 9.71 -13.77 -13.60
C ALA A 111 11.11 -14.16 -14.08
N THR A 112 11.88 -14.87 -13.25
CA THR A 112 13.28 -15.22 -13.52
C THR A 112 13.76 -16.33 -12.58
N ASN A 113 14.76 -17.06 -13.02
CA ASN A 113 15.48 -18.05 -12.21
C ASN A 113 16.78 -17.47 -11.60
N SER A 114 16.90 -16.17 -11.48
CA SER A 114 18.07 -15.49 -10.92
C SER A 114 17.70 -14.72 -9.65
N LEU A 115 18.36 -15.02 -8.55
CA LEU A 115 18.21 -14.32 -7.28
C LEU A 115 18.48 -12.82 -7.46
N ASP A 116 19.56 -12.46 -8.17
CA ASP A 116 19.93 -11.05 -8.38
C ASP A 116 18.83 -10.27 -9.11
N GLN A 117 18.17 -10.90 -10.09
CA GLN A 117 17.06 -10.25 -10.80
C GLN A 117 15.81 -10.10 -9.94
N ILE A 118 15.56 -11.04 -9.00
CA ILE A 118 14.47 -10.91 -8.02
C ILE A 118 14.79 -9.78 -7.03
N ILE A 119 16.02 -9.73 -6.53
CA ILE A 119 16.47 -8.63 -5.67
C ILE A 119 16.36 -7.29 -6.41
N ARG A 120 16.72 -7.25 -7.70
CA ARG A 120 16.61 -6.03 -8.50
C ARG A 120 15.18 -5.49 -8.60
N GLN A 121 14.14 -6.36 -8.61
CA GLN A 121 12.74 -5.90 -8.55
C GLN A 121 12.47 -5.06 -7.27
N TRP A 122 13.05 -5.47 -6.15
CA TRP A 122 12.91 -4.74 -4.88
C TRP A 122 13.68 -3.43 -4.89
N GLU A 123 14.90 -3.44 -5.41
CA GLU A 123 15.76 -2.25 -5.49
C GLU A 123 15.14 -1.15 -6.37
N ILE A 124 14.62 -1.51 -7.55
CA ILE A 124 13.97 -0.57 -8.46
C ILE A 124 12.86 0.23 -7.75
N VAL A 125 12.00 -0.45 -6.99
CA VAL A 125 10.92 0.21 -6.26
C VAL A 125 11.46 1.16 -5.20
N ARG A 126 12.50 0.78 -4.49
CA ARG A 126 13.12 1.62 -3.46
C ARG A 126 13.84 2.83 -4.06
N GLU A 127 14.50 2.66 -5.19
CA GLU A 127 15.12 3.75 -5.94
C GLU A 127 14.07 4.78 -6.39
N GLU A 128 12.91 4.34 -6.92
CA GLU A 128 11.81 5.21 -7.29
C GLU A 128 11.22 5.95 -6.07
N PHE A 129 11.09 5.28 -4.93
CA PHE A 129 10.64 5.91 -3.69
C PHE A 129 11.63 6.96 -3.20
N ALA A 130 12.93 6.64 -3.18
CA ALA A 130 13.97 7.57 -2.80
C ALA A 130 14.00 8.81 -3.70
N ALA A 131 13.86 8.62 -5.01
CA ALA A 131 13.85 9.71 -5.99
C ALA A 131 12.62 10.63 -5.85
N TYR A 132 11.48 10.08 -5.40
CA TYR A 132 10.26 10.87 -5.24
C TYR A 132 10.16 11.51 -3.85
N ASN A 133 10.32 10.72 -2.78
CA ASN A 133 10.20 11.18 -1.40
C ASN A 133 10.85 10.15 -0.45
N GLU A 134 12.00 10.49 0.11
CA GLU A 134 12.76 9.61 1.01
C GLU A 134 11.95 9.12 2.21
N ASN A 135 10.97 9.88 2.68
CA ASN A 135 10.08 9.48 3.78
C ASN A 135 9.27 8.21 3.48
N LEU A 136 9.14 7.82 2.20
CA LEU A 136 8.49 6.56 1.84
C LEU A 136 9.32 5.34 2.24
N LEU A 137 10.64 5.49 2.35
CA LEU A 137 11.55 4.43 2.77
C LEU A 137 11.49 4.12 4.27
N GLU A 138 10.99 5.08 5.07
CA GLU A 138 10.85 4.95 6.53
C GLU A 138 9.52 4.29 6.94
N ARG A 139 8.62 4.08 5.98
CA ARG A 139 7.33 3.46 6.28
C ARG A 139 7.46 1.99 6.63
N PRO A 140 6.51 1.47 7.45
CA PRO A 140 6.39 0.04 7.68
C PRO A 140 6.27 -0.71 6.35
N TYR A 141 7.07 -1.76 6.20
CA TYR A 141 7.28 -2.42 4.92
C TYR A 141 7.26 -3.93 5.09
N ILE A 142 6.52 -4.63 4.23
CA ILE A 142 6.50 -6.09 4.15
C ILE A 142 6.87 -6.48 2.72
N VAL A 143 7.81 -7.40 2.54
CA VAL A 143 8.12 -7.99 1.24
C VAL A 143 7.37 -9.32 1.10
N VAL A 144 6.73 -9.49 -0.04
CA VAL A 144 6.01 -10.72 -0.40
C VAL A 144 6.65 -11.32 -1.63
N GLY A 145 7.27 -12.48 -1.50
CA GLY A 145 7.68 -13.31 -2.62
C GLY A 145 6.47 -14.10 -3.14
N ASN A 146 5.81 -13.59 -4.17
CA ASN A 146 4.60 -14.19 -4.73
C ASN A 146 4.92 -15.16 -5.86
N LYS A 147 3.97 -16.06 -6.15
CA LYS A 147 4.05 -17.17 -7.13
C LYS A 147 5.05 -18.25 -6.71
N ILE A 148 5.10 -18.53 -5.38
CA ILE A 148 5.99 -19.59 -4.85
C ILE A 148 5.68 -20.97 -5.45
N ASP A 149 4.46 -21.19 -5.91
CA ASP A 149 4.01 -22.38 -6.63
C ASP A 149 4.72 -22.62 -7.95
N LEU A 150 5.40 -21.61 -8.49
CA LEU A 150 6.18 -21.67 -9.72
C LEU A 150 7.70 -21.59 -9.48
N LEU A 151 8.13 -21.53 -8.23
CA LEU A 151 9.55 -21.46 -7.87
C LEU A 151 10.07 -22.85 -7.51
N ASP A 152 10.83 -23.47 -8.43
CA ASP A 152 11.42 -24.80 -8.23
C ASP A 152 12.76 -24.78 -7.50
N ASP A 153 13.42 -23.61 -7.43
CA ASP A 153 14.78 -23.47 -6.87
C ASP A 153 14.76 -23.00 -5.41
N GLU A 154 14.99 -23.92 -4.48
CA GLU A 154 15.08 -23.64 -3.06
C GLU A 154 16.27 -22.71 -2.72
N ALA A 155 17.34 -22.68 -3.51
CA ALA A 155 18.47 -21.79 -3.29
C ALA A 155 18.07 -20.32 -3.46
N ILE A 156 17.17 -20.02 -4.39
CA ILE A 156 16.61 -18.67 -4.55
C ILE A 156 15.81 -18.26 -3.31
N ARG A 157 14.98 -19.17 -2.78
CA ARG A 157 14.17 -18.93 -1.60
C ARG A 157 15.04 -18.63 -0.38
N VAL A 158 16.08 -19.45 -0.15
CA VAL A 158 17.05 -19.25 0.95
C VAL A 158 17.82 -17.94 0.77
N GLY A 159 18.36 -17.71 -0.43
CA GLY A 159 19.13 -16.50 -0.74
C GLY A 159 18.33 -15.21 -0.55
N LEU A 160 17.06 -15.19 -1.02
CA LEU A 160 16.18 -14.05 -0.84
C LEU A 160 15.85 -13.83 0.65
N SER A 161 15.64 -14.92 1.42
CA SER A 161 15.41 -14.83 2.86
C SER A 161 16.60 -14.23 3.59
N ASP A 162 17.81 -14.65 3.25
CA ASP A 162 19.02 -14.14 3.88
C ASP A 162 19.29 -12.68 3.50
N TYR A 163 19.05 -12.33 2.23
CA TYR A 163 19.16 -10.93 1.79
C TYR A 163 18.18 -10.02 2.55
N MET A 164 16.92 -10.40 2.69
CA MET A 164 15.91 -9.58 3.38
C MET A 164 16.17 -9.50 4.89
N LYS A 165 16.75 -10.54 5.52
CA LYS A 165 17.21 -10.48 6.91
C LYS A 165 18.31 -9.43 7.09
N ILE A 166 19.28 -9.36 6.18
CA ILE A 166 20.35 -8.34 6.21
C ILE A 166 19.74 -6.93 6.08
N GLN A 167 18.73 -6.77 5.24
CA GLN A 167 18.00 -5.51 5.06
C GLN A 167 17.06 -5.18 6.24
N GLN A 168 16.86 -6.10 7.19
CA GLN A 168 15.94 -6.00 8.32
C GLN A 168 14.48 -5.78 7.87
N VAL A 169 14.10 -6.36 6.74
CA VAL A 169 12.76 -6.25 6.16
C VAL A 169 12.03 -7.58 6.30
N PRO A 170 10.80 -7.60 6.85
CA PRO A 170 10.00 -8.81 6.93
C PRO A 170 9.70 -9.37 5.53
N LEU A 171 9.91 -10.68 5.35
CA LEU A 171 9.63 -11.40 4.11
C LEU A 171 8.67 -12.55 4.39
N ILE A 172 7.70 -12.73 3.50
CA ILE A 172 6.84 -13.90 3.45
C ILE A 172 6.70 -14.39 2.01
N PHE A 173 6.66 -15.70 1.82
CA PHE A 173 6.39 -16.33 0.53
C PHE A 173 4.91 -16.68 0.40
N THR A 174 4.33 -16.40 -0.77
CA THR A 174 2.92 -16.64 -1.03
C THR A 174 2.68 -17.17 -2.43
N SER A 175 1.57 -17.85 -2.59
CA SER A 175 0.92 -18.04 -3.90
C SER A 175 -0.51 -17.50 -3.82
N ALA A 176 -0.74 -16.40 -4.51
CA ALA A 176 -2.10 -15.87 -4.64
C ALA A 176 -3.04 -16.81 -5.41
N LEU A 177 -2.48 -17.80 -6.14
CA LEU A 177 -3.24 -18.78 -6.91
C LEU A 177 -3.66 -19.97 -6.04
N THR A 178 -2.73 -20.53 -5.26
CA THR A 178 -2.97 -21.76 -4.45
C THR A 178 -3.47 -21.43 -3.03
N GLY A 179 -3.27 -20.20 -2.57
CA GLY A 179 -3.57 -19.78 -1.19
C GLY A 179 -2.41 -20.01 -0.21
N GLU A 180 -1.29 -20.59 -0.65
CA GLU A 180 -0.13 -20.82 0.20
C GLU A 180 0.40 -19.51 0.78
N GLY A 181 0.68 -19.49 2.09
CA GLY A 181 1.22 -18.33 2.80
C GLY A 181 0.27 -17.15 3.01
N ILE A 182 -0.97 -17.21 2.49
CA ILE A 182 -1.93 -16.10 2.57
C ILE A 182 -2.34 -15.81 4.03
N ASP A 183 -2.62 -16.82 4.83
CA ASP A 183 -3.00 -16.61 6.25
C ASP A 183 -1.86 -15.98 7.05
N GLY A 184 -0.61 -16.39 6.79
CA GLY A 184 0.57 -15.79 7.38
C GLY A 184 0.74 -14.31 7.00
N LEU A 185 0.49 -13.98 5.73
CA LEU A 185 0.51 -12.59 5.23
C LEU A 185 -0.58 -11.75 5.93
N ILE A 186 -1.79 -12.28 6.05
CA ILE A 186 -2.89 -11.62 6.76
C ILE A 186 -2.49 -11.31 8.20
N GLY A 187 -1.90 -12.26 8.92
CA GLY A 187 -1.39 -12.04 10.28
C GLY A 187 -0.36 -10.91 10.34
N MET A 188 0.63 -10.92 9.45
CA MET A 188 1.65 -9.86 9.37
C MET A 188 1.05 -8.48 9.07
N ILE A 189 0.05 -8.41 8.18
CA ILE A 189 -0.66 -7.17 7.87
C ILE A 189 -1.36 -6.62 9.10
N VAL A 190 -2.12 -7.47 9.82
CA VAL A 190 -2.88 -7.08 11.02
C VAL A 190 -1.92 -6.55 12.10
N ASP A 191 -0.84 -7.26 12.37
CA ASP A 191 0.16 -6.86 13.36
C ASP A 191 0.82 -5.53 12.98
N THR A 192 1.28 -5.40 11.73
CA THR A 192 1.93 -4.17 11.26
C THR A 192 0.97 -2.97 11.31
N VAL A 193 -0.28 -3.13 10.89
CA VAL A 193 -1.28 -2.04 10.92
C VAL A 193 -1.63 -1.64 12.35
N ARG A 194 -1.64 -2.57 13.30
CA ARG A 194 -1.88 -2.31 14.72
C ARG A 194 -0.74 -1.50 15.34
N ASP A 195 0.51 -1.84 15.03
CA ASP A 195 1.70 -1.16 15.56
C ASP A 195 1.85 0.25 14.99
N TYR A 196 1.27 0.51 13.84
CA TYR A 196 1.26 1.83 13.19
C TYR A 196 -0.17 2.37 13.03
N PRO A 197 -0.81 2.85 14.10
CA PRO A 197 -2.20 3.33 14.07
C PRO A 197 -2.36 4.55 13.16
N ARG A 198 -3.60 4.76 12.70
CA ARG A 198 -3.94 5.96 11.91
C ARG A 198 -3.57 7.22 12.71
N PRO A 199 -2.93 8.24 12.08
CA PRO A 199 -2.73 9.49 12.77
C PRO A 199 -4.11 10.03 13.21
N GLN A 200 -4.25 10.27 14.50
CA GLN A 200 -5.49 10.86 15.02
C GLN A 200 -5.71 12.20 14.33
N GLY A 201 -6.85 12.36 13.69
CA GLY A 201 -7.16 13.53 12.87
C GLY A 201 -7.10 14.80 13.69
N SER A 202 -6.04 15.58 13.51
CA SER A 202 -6.03 16.98 13.88
C SER A 202 -6.86 17.75 12.85
N THR A 203 -8.11 18.06 13.17
CA THR A 203 -8.90 19.02 12.41
C THR A 203 -8.25 20.39 12.59
N LYS A 204 -7.28 20.74 11.74
CA LYS A 204 -6.82 22.11 11.65
C LYS A 204 -7.86 22.90 10.86
N LEU A 205 -8.66 23.69 11.56
CA LEU A 205 -9.44 24.75 10.93
C LEU A 205 -8.45 25.77 10.37
N VAL A 206 -8.23 25.74 9.07
CA VAL A 206 -7.47 26.79 8.39
C VAL A 206 -8.44 27.96 8.21
N SER A 207 -8.21 29.03 8.95
CA SER A 207 -8.91 30.29 8.73
C SER A 207 -8.58 30.79 7.33
N PRO A 208 -9.56 31.20 6.52
CA PRO A 208 -9.27 31.79 5.22
C PRO A 208 -8.43 33.06 5.42
N THR A 209 -7.25 33.06 4.80
CA THR A 209 -6.46 34.30 4.64
C THR A 209 -7.28 35.28 3.80
N GLN A 210 -7.40 36.49 4.31
CA GLN A 210 -8.07 37.64 3.68
C GLN A 210 -7.46 37.98 2.33
#